data_f2d85922742a51dca735d444d445fd4d
#
_entry.id   f2d85922742a51dca735d444d445fd4d
#
_cell.length_a   1.000
_cell.length_b   1.000
_cell.length_c   1.000
_cell.angle_alpha   90.00
_cell.angle_beta   90.00
_cell.angle_gamma   90.00
#
_symmetry.space_group_name_H-M   'P 1'
#
loop_
_entity.id
_entity.type
_entity.pdbx_description
1 polymer ?
#
loop_
_entity_poly.entity_id
_entity_poly.type
_entity_poly.pdbx_seq_one_letter_code
_entity_poly.pdbx_strand_id
1 'polypeptide(L)'
;MKKSKLLSTILLVILSFLLLTGCSNDSDKKANCSALECIKKIKVDNTVEDVNKIIGVKGVLYDKENKCYRYDLDNGETITLKYYSSDKATITASYNKKKLANGKVDLSNLNSLKKKVKSGLTYDKFKEEIGGVDGTLIEKSEISKTYFWASKDGGYITAIFKNKDNKCFYFYGYGDVR
;
A
#
# COMPACT_ATOMS: atom_id res chain seq x y z
N MET A 1 58.54 19.59 -22.94
CA MET A 1 58.12 18.40 -22.17
C MET A 1 57.46 18.71 -20.80
N LYS A 2 57.31 19.95 -20.31
CA LYS A 2 56.69 20.26 -18.97
C LYS A 2 55.18 20.49 -19.03
N LYS A 3 54.59 20.88 -20.16
CA LYS A 3 53.14 21.19 -20.28
C LYS A 3 52.22 19.94 -20.30
N SER A 4 52.69 18.79 -20.80
CA SER A 4 51.88 17.56 -20.86
C SER A 4 51.68 16.89 -19.50
N LYS A 5 52.63 16.99 -18.58
CA LYS A 5 52.54 16.45 -17.22
C LYS A 5 51.56 17.22 -16.37
N LEU A 6 51.47 18.56 -16.55
CA LEU A 6 50.53 19.42 -15.82
C LEU A 6 49.08 19.11 -16.23
N LEU A 7 48.80 18.89 -17.53
CA LEU A 7 47.48 18.58 -18.03
C LEU A 7 46.97 17.19 -17.52
N SER A 8 47.89 16.19 -17.46
CA SER A 8 47.55 14.85 -16.95
C SER A 8 47.20 14.88 -15.45
N THR A 9 47.91 15.72 -14.67
CA THR A 9 47.66 15.83 -13.23
C THR A 9 46.32 16.53 -12.93
N ILE A 10 45.97 17.57 -13.72
CA ILE A 10 44.69 18.28 -13.58
C ILE A 10 43.54 17.37 -13.98
N LEU A 11 43.65 16.55 -15.02
CA LEU A 11 42.63 15.61 -15.44
C LEU A 11 42.37 14.50 -14.39
N LEU A 12 43.43 14.02 -13.69
CA LEU A 12 43.30 13.03 -12.64
C LEU A 12 42.59 13.61 -11.39
N VAL A 13 42.86 14.87 -11.05
CA VAL A 13 42.19 15.53 -9.91
C VAL A 13 40.71 15.78 -10.20
N ILE A 14 40.33 16.15 -11.43
CA ILE A 14 38.94 16.35 -11.82
C ILE A 14 38.19 15.00 -11.81
N LEU A 15 38.83 13.89 -12.25
CA LEU A 15 38.23 12.57 -12.23
C LEU A 15 38.00 12.03 -10.81
N SER A 16 38.88 12.36 -9.85
CA SER A 16 38.70 11.99 -8.44
C SER A 16 37.58 12.77 -7.73
N PHE A 17 37.28 14.01 -8.15
CA PHE A 17 36.15 14.79 -7.64
C PHE A 17 34.79 14.29 -8.14
N LEU A 18 34.73 13.66 -9.32
CA LEU A 18 33.48 13.08 -9.85
C LEU A 18 33.07 11.77 -9.16
N LEU A 19 33.98 11.11 -8.41
CA LEU A 19 33.69 9.90 -7.67
C LEU A 19 33.19 10.15 -6.24
N LEU A 20 33.20 11.40 -5.75
CA LEU A 20 32.80 11.77 -4.38
C LEU A 20 31.36 12.31 -4.29
N THR A 21 30.62 12.40 -5.39
CA THR A 21 29.22 12.87 -5.39
C THR A 21 28.18 11.75 -5.30
N GLY A 22 28.54 10.58 -4.81
CA GLY A 22 27.73 9.37 -4.78
C GLY A 22 27.15 8.94 -3.44
N CYS A 23 27.29 9.73 -2.37
CA CYS A 23 26.59 9.50 -1.11
C CYS A 23 25.56 10.62 -0.85
N SER A 24 24.50 10.65 -1.62
CA SER A 24 23.31 11.34 -1.15
C SER A 24 22.75 10.52 0.02
N ASN A 25 22.76 11.10 1.22
CA ASN A 25 22.00 10.56 2.35
C ASN A 25 20.55 10.41 1.90
N ASP A 26 20.10 9.15 1.66
CA ASP A 26 18.72 8.79 1.30
C ASP A 26 17.74 9.07 2.48
N SER A 27 18.24 9.63 3.59
CA SER A 27 17.49 9.86 4.82
C SER A 27 16.48 11.03 4.77
N ASP A 28 16.56 11.90 3.74
CA ASP A 28 15.70 13.10 3.65
C ASP A 28 14.69 13.06 2.50
N LYS A 29 14.60 11.95 1.78
CA LYS A 29 13.60 11.84 0.71
C LYS A 29 12.23 11.55 1.31
N LYS A 30 11.31 12.48 1.08
CA LYS A 30 9.90 12.34 1.44
C LYS A 30 9.18 11.43 0.45
N ALA A 31 8.20 10.68 0.96
CA ALA A 31 7.34 9.87 0.13
C ALA A 31 6.48 10.73 -0.81
N ASN A 32 6.36 10.32 -2.06
CA ASN A 32 5.60 11.03 -3.11
C ASN A 32 4.07 10.95 -2.91
N CYS A 33 3.58 10.08 -2.04
CA CYS A 33 2.16 9.80 -1.87
C CYS A 33 1.82 9.29 -0.47
N SER A 34 0.59 9.55 -0.03
CA SER A 34 -0.01 8.89 1.12
C SER A 34 -0.24 7.39 0.84
N ALA A 35 -0.44 6.58 1.88
CA ALA A 35 -0.69 5.14 1.70
C ALA A 35 -1.93 4.87 0.82
N LEU A 36 -2.99 5.69 0.95
CA LEU A 36 -4.20 5.64 0.11
C LEU A 36 -3.93 5.87 -1.38
N GLU A 37 -3.05 6.82 -1.69
CA GLU A 37 -2.68 7.12 -3.07
C GLU A 37 -1.70 6.08 -3.62
N CYS A 38 -0.72 5.70 -2.82
CA CYS A 38 0.28 4.71 -3.19
C CYS A 38 -0.36 3.36 -3.52
N ILE A 39 -1.26 2.84 -2.66
CA ILE A 39 -1.89 1.53 -2.90
C ILE A 39 -2.74 1.51 -4.18
N LYS A 40 -3.30 2.65 -4.59
CA LYS A 40 -4.03 2.77 -5.86
C LYS A 40 -3.10 2.73 -7.07
N LYS A 41 -1.95 3.39 -7.00
CA LYS A 41 -0.97 3.51 -8.09
C LYS A 41 -0.12 2.24 -8.30
N ILE A 42 0.28 1.57 -7.21
CA ILE A 42 1.10 0.35 -7.30
C ILE A 42 0.26 -0.77 -7.92
N LYS A 43 0.79 -1.48 -8.90
CA LYS A 43 0.18 -2.68 -9.49
C LYS A 43 0.77 -3.94 -8.85
N VAL A 44 0.04 -5.04 -8.89
CA VAL A 44 0.48 -6.31 -8.29
C VAL A 44 1.67 -6.95 -9.00
N ASP A 45 1.91 -6.59 -10.25
CA ASP A 45 3.03 -7.01 -11.09
C ASP A 45 4.21 -6.03 -11.08
N ASN A 46 4.14 -4.93 -10.30
CA ASN A 46 5.26 -4.02 -10.17
C ASN A 46 6.43 -4.69 -9.45
N THR A 47 7.63 -4.44 -9.95
CA THR A 47 8.88 -4.79 -9.26
C THR A 47 9.11 -3.87 -8.05
N VAL A 48 10.04 -4.24 -7.17
CA VAL A 48 10.45 -3.38 -6.04
C VAL A 48 10.97 -2.04 -6.55
N GLU A 49 11.72 -2.04 -7.65
CA GLU A 49 12.26 -0.84 -8.29
C GLU A 49 11.16 0.09 -8.82
N ASP A 50 10.10 -0.48 -9.41
CA ASP A 50 8.93 0.31 -9.87
C ASP A 50 8.23 0.95 -8.67
N VAL A 51 8.05 0.19 -7.59
CA VAL A 51 7.42 0.69 -6.37
C VAL A 51 8.27 1.77 -5.70
N ASN A 52 9.60 1.61 -5.65
CA ASN A 52 10.50 2.65 -5.18
C ASN A 52 10.31 3.97 -5.94
N LYS A 53 10.13 3.91 -7.27
CA LYS A 53 9.87 5.10 -8.11
C LYS A 53 8.50 5.71 -7.81
N ILE A 54 7.46 4.88 -7.63
CA ILE A 54 6.09 5.35 -7.34
C ILE A 54 6.04 6.04 -5.98
N ILE A 55 6.63 5.43 -4.96
CA ILE A 55 6.59 5.94 -3.59
C ILE A 55 7.61 7.09 -3.39
N GLY A 56 8.73 7.06 -4.12
CA GLY A 56 9.81 8.06 -4.03
C GLY A 56 10.88 7.74 -2.99
N VAL A 57 10.69 6.69 -2.20
CA VAL A 57 11.66 6.18 -1.22
C VAL A 57 11.95 4.71 -1.46
N LYS A 58 13.07 4.21 -0.93
CA LYS A 58 13.44 2.80 -1.04
C LYS A 58 12.73 1.96 0.01
N GLY A 59 12.17 0.82 -0.41
CA GLY A 59 11.64 -0.17 0.51
C GLY A 59 12.73 -0.90 1.27
N VAL A 60 12.48 -1.14 2.56
CA VAL A 60 13.35 -1.93 3.44
C VAL A 60 12.92 -3.39 3.38
N LEU A 61 13.83 -4.29 3.00
CA LEU A 61 13.61 -5.73 3.06
C LEU A 61 13.67 -6.18 4.53
N TYR A 62 12.52 -6.58 5.10
CA TYR A 62 12.43 -6.99 6.50
C TYR A 62 12.21 -8.49 6.69
N ASP A 63 11.77 -9.19 5.64
CA ASP A 63 11.65 -10.66 5.59
C ASP A 63 12.20 -11.16 4.26
N LYS A 64 13.40 -11.72 4.33
CA LYS A 64 14.14 -12.19 3.15
C LYS A 64 13.53 -13.46 2.56
N GLU A 65 13.00 -14.33 3.40
CA GLU A 65 12.45 -15.63 3.01
C GLU A 65 11.17 -15.46 2.16
N ASN A 66 10.30 -14.56 2.61
CA ASN A 66 9.06 -14.22 1.92
C ASN A 66 9.17 -13.00 0.99
N LYS A 67 10.39 -12.45 0.79
CA LYS A 67 10.64 -11.23 0.00
C LYS A 67 9.68 -10.10 0.37
N CYS A 68 9.61 -9.77 1.67
CA CYS A 68 8.74 -8.72 2.18
C CYS A 68 9.49 -7.40 2.30
N TYR A 69 8.93 -6.36 1.69
CA TYR A 69 9.46 -4.99 1.70
C TYR A 69 8.50 -4.08 2.42
N ARG A 70 9.02 -3.17 3.24
CA ARG A 70 8.27 -2.15 3.96
C ARG A 70 8.72 -0.77 3.52
N TYR A 71 7.76 0.10 3.32
CA TYR A 71 7.92 1.53 3.04
C TYR A 71 7.28 2.30 4.18
N ASP A 72 8.07 3.04 4.93
CA ASP A 72 7.57 3.97 5.95
C ASP A 72 7.34 5.32 5.30
N LEU A 73 6.13 5.87 5.47
CA LEU A 73 5.71 7.15 4.89
C LEU A 73 5.76 8.25 5.94
N ASP A 74 5.92 9.51 5.50
CA ASP A 74 6.16 10.66 6.37
C ASP A 74 5.10 10.91 7.45
N ASN A 75 3.88 10.40 7.24
CA ASN A 75 2.75 10.57 8.14
C ASN A 75 2.54 9.40 9.11
N GLY A 76 3.52 8.50 9.21
CA GLY A 76 3.46 7.28 10.04
C GLY A 76 2.61 6.16 9.44
N GLU A 77 2.13 6.31 8.20
CA GLU A 77 1.50 5.24 7.44
C GLU A 77 2.56 4.35 6.80
N THR A 78 2.19 3.14 6.40
CA THR A 78 3.12 2.21 5.74
C THR A 78 2.51 1.53 4.54
N ILE A 79 3.37 1.19 3.56
CA ILE A 79 3.06 0.24 2.50
C ILE A 79 3.94 -0.99 2.70
N THR A 80 3.35 -2.16 2.61
CA THR A 80 4.07 -3.44 2.62
C THR A 80 3.83 -4.16 1.31
N LEU A 81 4.91 -4.67 0.71
CA LEU A 81 4.87 -5.59 -0.42
C LEU A 81 5.30 -6.96 0.05
N LYS A 82 4.59 -8.00 -0.32
CA LYS A 82 4.95 -9.37 -0.05
C LYS A 82 4.86 -10.20 -1.33
N TYR A 83 6.01 -10.67 -1.81
CA TYR A 83 6.12 -11.56 -2.96
C TYR A 83 6.22 -13.00 -2.43
N TYR A 84 5.10 -13.71 -2.43
CA TYR A 84 5.11 -15.13 -2.08
C TYR A 84 5.96 -15.93 -3.10
N SER A 85 5.53 -17.08 -3.52
CA SER A 85 6.20 -17.89 -4.55
C SER A 85 6.02 -17.38 -5.99
N SER A 86 5.39 -16.24 -6.20
CA SER A 86 5.12 -15.63 -7.50
C SER A 86 5.80 -14.27 -7.66
N ASP A 87 5.94 -13.80 -8.90
CA ASP A 87 6.43 -12.43 -9.18
C ASP A 87 5.37 -11.35 -8.90
N LYS A 88 4.20 -11.73 -8.36
CA LYS A 88 3.10 -10.81 -8.07
C LYS A 88 3.01 -10.54 -6.58
N ALA A 89 2.99 -9.26 -6.24
CA ALA A 89 2.95 -8.81 -4.86
C ALA A 89 1.53 -8.81 -4.27
N THR A 90 1.41 -9.18 -3.00
CA THR A 90 0.34 -8.68 -2.14
C THR A 90 0.78 -7.34 -1.57
N ILE A 91 -0.04 -6.32 -1.76
CA ILE A 91 0.24 -4.94 -1.38
C ILE A 91 -0.71 -4.57 -0.26
N THR A 92 -0.18 -4.28 0.92
CA THR A 92 -0.95 -3.88 2.10
C THR A 92 -0.60 -2.46 2.49
N ALA A 93 -1.62 -1.65 2.78
CA ALA A 93 -1.47 -0.29 3.28
C ALA A 93 -1.97 -0.20 4.72
N SER A 94 -1.17 0.38 5.59
CA SER A 94 -1.54 0.65 6.98
C SER A 94 -1.82 2.14 7.17
N TYR A 95 -2.97 2.45 7.73
CA TYR A 95 -3.46 3.81 7.93
C TYR A 95 -3.77 4.10 9.40
N ASN A 96 -3.83 5.39 9.71
CA ASN A 96 -4.47 5.82 10.95
C ASN A 96 -5.99 5.59 10.83
N LYS A 97 -6.51 4.57 11.51
CA LYS A 97 -7.93 4.17 11.47
C LYS A 97 -8.90 5.30 11.80
N LYS A 98 -8.51 6.23 12.70
CA LYS A 98 -9.35 7.39 13.04
C LYS A 98 -9.61 8.33 11.86
N LYS A 99 -8.66 8.41 10.90
CA LYS A 99 -8.83 9.20 9.68
C LYS A 99 -9.70 8.51 8.63
N LEU A 100 -9.99 7.21 8.79
CA LEU A 100 -10.77 6.42 7.85
C LEU A 100 -12.25 6.28 8.22
N ALA A 101 -12.68 6.92 9.32
CA ALA A 101 -14.07 6.85 9.73
C ALA A 101 -15.00 7.51 8.68
N ASN A 102 -15.79 6.70 8.01
CA ASN A 102 -16.70 7.14 6.94
C ASN A 102 -17.99 7.78 7.50
N GLY A 103 -18.29 7.57 8.76
CA GLY A 103 -19.35 8.23 9.54
C GLY A 103 -20.81 7.92 9.18
N LYS A 104 -21.06 7.36 7.99
CA LYS A 104 -22.40 6.97 7.50
C LYS A 104 -22.55 5.47 7.32
N VAL A 105 -21.58 4.69 7.77
CA VAL A 105 -21.61 3.24 7.65
C VAL A 105 -22.64 2.68 8.62
N ASP A 106 -23.61 1.94 8.12
CA ASP A 106 -24.62 1.26 8.92
C ASP A 106 -24.15 -0.17 9.25
N LEU A 107 -23.89 -0.41 10.52
CA LEU A 107 -23.44 -1.71 11.04
C LEU A 107 -24.54 -2.46 11.80
N SER A 108 -25.78 -1.94 11.81
CA SER A 108 -26.88 -2.51 12.60
C SER A 108 -27.30 -3.91 12.16
N ASN A 109 -26.95 -4.31 10.92
CA ASN A 109 -27.51 -5.51 10.30
C ASN A 109 -26.46 -6.53 9.83
N LEU A 110 -25.35 -6.67 10.58
CA LEU A 110 -24.25 -7.58 10.24
C LEU A 110 -24.67 -9.04 10.05
N ASN A 111 -25.67 -9.52 10.79
CA ASN A 111 -26.18 -10.89 10.66
C ASN A 111 -26.92 -11.12 9.34
N SER A 112 -27.71 -10.15 8.87
CA SER A 112 -28.33 -10.21 7.55
C SER A 112 -27.25 -10.15 6.44
N LEU A 113 -26.26 -9.29 6.59
CA LEU A 113 -25.15 -9.17 5.67
C LEU A 113 -24.40 -10.49 5.51
N LYS A 114 -24.17 -11.24 6.61
CA LYS A 114 -23.55 -12.59 6.57
C LYS A 114 -24.34 -13.57 5.67
N LYS A 115 -25.65 -13.54 5.72
CA LYS A 115 -26.49 -14.42 4.87
C LYS A 115 -26.37 -14.01 3.40
N LYS A 116 -26.41 -12.71 3.10
CA LYS A 116 -26.29 -12.18 1.74
C LYS A 116 -24.92 -12.42 1.11
N VAL A 117 -23.83 -12.33 1.89
CA VAL A 117 -22.48 -12.63 1.41
C VAL A 117 -22.35 -14.10 1.00
N LYS A 118 -22.94 -15.04 1.73
CA LYS A 118 -23.00 -16.47 1.35
C LYS A 118 -23.65 -16.70 -0.02
N SER A 119 -24.58 -15.84 -0.44
CA SER A 119 -25.20 -15.90 -1.76
C SER A 119 -24.43 -15.17 -2.87
N GLY A 120 -23.25 -14.61 -2.57
CA GLY A 120 -22.37 -14.02 -3.57
C GLY A 120 -22.58 -12.53 -3.80
N LEU A 121 -22.65 -11.75 -2.75
CA LEU A 121 -22.82 -10.30 -2.78
C LEU A 121 -21.64 -9.61 -3.45
N THR A 122 -21.88 -8.78 -4.47
CA THR A 122 -20.84 -7.97 -5.14
C THR A 122 -20.47 -6.77 -4.29
N TYR A 123 -19.33 -6.12 -4.60
CA TYR A 123 -18.87 -4.91 -3.90
C TYR A 123 -19.93 -3.80 -3.87
N ASP A 124 -20.56 -3.51 -5.00
CA ASP A 124 -21.56 -2.43 -5.08
C ASP A 124 -22.78 -2.71 -4.21
N LYS A 125 -23.29 -3.95 -4.28
CA LYS A 125 -24.40 -4.38 -3.40
C LYS A 125 -23.99 -4.44 -1.93
N PHE A 126 -22.77 -4.85 -1.63
CA PHE A 126 -22.23 -4.84 -0.26
C PHE A 126 -22.19 -3.40 0.28
N LYS A 127 -21.69 -2.47 -0.53
CA LYS A 127 -21.64 -1.03 -0.21
C LYS A 127 -23.03 -0.48 0.08
N GLU A 128 -24.02 -0.78 -0.76
CA GLU A 128 -25.43 -0.37 -0.56
C GLU A 128 -25.98 -0.87 0.77
N GLU A 129 -25.71 -2.12 1.14
CA GLU A 129 -26.18 -2.74 2.39
C GLU A 129 -25.64 -2.08 3.67
N ILE A 130 -24.53 -1.37 3.58
CA ILE A 130 -23.86 -0.73 4.70
C ILE A 130 -23.93 0.81 4.66
N GLY A 131 -24.87 1.38 3.89
CA GLY A 131 -25.14 2.82 3.83
C GLY A 131 -24.59 3.55 2.60
N GLY A 132 -24.18 2.84 1.55
CA GLY A 132 -23.79 3.44 0.26
C GLY A 132 -22.38 4.08 0.25
N VAL A 133 -21.57 3.85 1.29
CA VAL A 133 -20.25 4.47 1.45
C VAL A 133 -19.15 3.60 0.84
N ASP A 134 -18.22 4.20 0.09
CA ASP A 134 -17.08 3.49 -0.46
C ASP A 134 -16.11 3.05 0.63
N GLY A 135 -15.62 1.80 0.48
CA GLY A 135 -14.60 1.25 1.35
C GLY A 135 -13.21 1.80 1.04
N THR A 136 -12.38 1.88 2.06
CA THR A 136 -10.96 2.18 1.90
C THR A 136 -10.24 0.91 1.49
N LEU A 137 -9.58 0.91 0.32
CA LEU A 137 -8.73 -0.21 -0.11
C LEU A 137 -7.50 -0.29 0.81
N ILE A 138 -7.38 -1.40 1.55
CA ILE A 138 -6.28 -1.61 2.50
C ILE A 138 -5.32 -2.71 2.05
N GLU A 139 -5.76 -3.60 1.17
CA GLU A 139 -4.93 -4.65 0.61
C GLU A 139 -5.40 -5.03 -0.79
N LYS A 140 -4.47 -5.39 -1.65
CA LYS A 140 -4.75 -6.00 -2.94
C LYS A 140 -3.69 -7.02 -3.34
N SER A 141 -4.14 -8.04 -4.03
CA SER A 141 -3.32 -9.10 -4.61
C SER A 141 -3.80 -9.42 -6.03
N GLU A 142 -3.20 -10.43 -6.65
CA GLU A 142 -3.67 -10.95 -7.94
C GLU A 142 -5.12 -11.45 -7.88
N ILE A 143 -5.54 -12.05 -6.76
CA ILE A 143 -6.82 -12.75 -6.64
C ILE A 143 -7.90 -11.98 -5.91
N SER A 144 -7.54 -10.96 -5.11
CA SER A 144 -8.50 -10.28 -4.22
C SER A 144 -8.14 -8.83 -3.92
N LYS A 145 -9.15 -8.11 -3.44
CA LYS A 145 -9.04 -6.78 -2.83
C LYS A 145 -9.73 -6.79 -1.48
N THR A 146 -9.09 -6.18 -0.48
CA THR A 146 -9.63 -6.02 0.87
C THR A 146 -9.97 -4.56 1.10
N TYR A 147 -11.20 -4.31 1.51
CA TYR A 147 -11.69 -2.98 1.85
C TYR A 147 -12.03 -2.88 3.32
N PHE A 148 -11.85 -1.69 3.86
CA PHE A 148 -12.13 -1.33 5.24
C PHE A 148 -13.15 -0.20 5.29
N TRP A 149 -14.10 -0.30 6.21
CA TRP A 149 -15.07 0.73 6.57
C TRP A 149 -15.03 0.94 8.07
N ALA A 150 -15.13 2.18 8.51
CA ALA A 150 -15.24 2.54 9.91
C ALA A 150 -16.45 3.44 10.16
N SER A 151 -17.18 3.16 11.21
CA SER A 151 -18.22 4.03 11.74
C SER A 151 -17.64 5.06 12.71
N LYS A 152 -18.30 6.22 12.86
CA LYS A 152 -17.94 7.22 13.89
C LYS A 152 -18.07 6.67 15.30
N ASP A 153 -18.95 5.70 15.52
CA ASP A 153 -19.22 5.09 16.82
C ASP A 153 -18.22 3.99 17.20
N GLY A 154 -17.11 3.86 16.42
CA GLY A 154 -16.01 2.92 16.68
C GLY A 154 -16.22 1.54 16.07
N GLY A 155 -17.36 1.25 15.46
CA GLY A 155 -17.56 0.02 14.71
C GLY A 155 -16.76 -0.01 13.41
N TYR A 156 -16.49 -1.20 12.87
CA TYR A 156 -15.81 -1.37 11.59
C TYR A 156 -16.21 -2.64 10.86
N ILE A 157 -16.01 -2.64 9.55
CA ILE A 157 -16.07 -3.84 8.70
C ILE A 157 -14.79 -3.90 7.87
N THR A 158 -14.27 -5.11 7.71
CA THR A 158 -13.28 -5.45 6.70
C THR A 158 -13.86 -6.56 5.82
N ALA A 159 -13.84 -6.37 4.50
CA ALA A 159 -14.39 -7.33 3.56
C ALA A 159 -13.44 -7.59 2.39
N ILE A 160 -13.37 -8.84 1.95
CA ILE A 160 -12.49 -9.34 0.92
C ILE A 160 -13.31 -9.76 -0.30
N PHE A 161 -12.98 -9.18 -1.45
CA PHE A 161 -13.65 -9.41 -2.72
C PHE A 161 -12.71 -10.06 -3.71
N LYS A 162 -13.21 -11.08 -4.42
CA LYS A 162 -12.46 -11.72 -5.52
C LYS A 162 -12.33 -10.79 -6.70
N ASN A 163 -11.16 -10.70 -7.31
CA ASN A 163 -10.97 -9.88 -8.53
C ASN A 163 -11.76 -10.42 -9.73
N LYS A 164 -11.97 -11.74 -9.81
CA LYS A 164 -12.61 -12.40 -10.95
C LYS A 164 -14.06 -11.94 -11.19
N ASP A 165 -14.85 -11.81 -10.12
CA ASP A 165 -16.29 -11.56 -10.20
C ASP A 165 -16.78 -10.47 -9.24
N ASN A 166 -15.83 -9.81 -8.56
CA ASN A 166 -16.06 -8.74 -7.57
C ASN A 166 -17.01 -9.15 -6.43
N LYS A 167 -17.08 -10.45 -6.11
CA LYS A 167 -17.93 -10.99 -5.04
C LYS A 167 -17.18 -11.06 -3.72
N CYS A 168 -17.86 -10.62 -2.67
CA CYS A 168 -17.39 -10.81 -1.30
C CYS A 168 -17.42 -12.31 -0.95
N PHE A 169 -16.30 -12.85 -0.50
CA PHE A 169 -16.22 -14.23 -0.04
C PHE A 169 -15.92 -14.33 1.46
N TYR A 170 -15.45 -13.25 2.06
CA TYR A 170 -15.20 -13.19 3.49
C TYR A 170 -15.33 -11.76 3.99
N PHE A 171 -15.93 -11.59 5.17
CA PHE A 171 -15.85 -10.33 5.90
C PHE A 171 -15.90 -10.60 7.41
N TYR A 172 -15.35 -9.66 8.14
CA TYR A 172 -15.51 -9.56 9.58
C TYR A 172 -15.78 -8.12 9.96
N GLY A 173 -16.46 -7.93 11.06
CA GLY A 173 -16.79 -6.61 11.54
C GLY A 173 -17.14 -6.64 13.01
N TYR A 174 -16.99 -5.50 13.63
CA TYR A 174 -17.43 -5.21 14.98
C TYR A 174 -18.34 -3.98 14.90
N GLY A 175 -19.56 -4.13 15.37
CA GLY A 175 -20.51 -3.04 15.55
C GLY A 175 -20.96 -3.04 16.99
N ASP A 176 -21.16 -1.85 17.54
CA ASP A 176 -21.83 -1.72 18.84
C ASP A 176 -23.27 -2.22 18.66
N VAL A 177 -23.54 -3.44 19.10
CA VAL A 177 -24.89 -3.99 19.17
C VAL A 177 -25.49 -3.40 20.44
N ARG A 178 -26.06 -2.19 20.32
CA ARG A 178 -26.96 -1.68 21.34
C ARG A 178 -28.34 -2.28 21.20
#